data_3c88915a3822a5dabf1296265095d15c
#
_entry.id   3c88915a3822a5dabf1296265095d15c
#
_cell.length_a   1.000
_cell.length_b   1.000
_cell.length_c   1.000
_cell.angle_alpha   90.00
_cell.angle_beta   90.00
_cell.angle_gamma   90.00
#
_symmetry.space_group_name_H-M   'P 1'
#
loop_
_entity.id
_entity.type
_entity.pdbx_description
1 polymer ?
#
loop_
_entity_poly.entity_id
_entity_poly.type
_entity_poly.pdbx_seq_one_letter_code
_entity_poly.pdbx_strand_id
1 'polypeptide(L)'
;MKKLRLYVDTSVLGGIFDSEEPKRVNTAERLLRLIGDGTYEGYISRLTIEEILAAPGKIQKKLQAKITNSGFSVLEENAESVNLADAYVNAGAIPEKYRADARHIAIGVIHDLDYIVSWNYKHMVNISVRRLINSTNIRMGYNSIEIISPEEVTGDGEVEI
;
A
#
# COMPACT_ATOMS: atom_id res chain seq x y z
N MET A 1 -9.39 2.96 22.01
CA MET A 1 -8.53 2.03 21.25
C MET A 1 -7.89 2.78 20.09
N LYS A 2 -6.59 2.60 19.90
CA LYS A 2 -5.88 3.22 18.79
C LYS A 2 -6.33 2.59 17.47
N LYS A 3 -6.70 3.43 16.47
CA LYS A 3 -7.06 2.94 15.14
C LYS A 3 -5.80 2.45 14.41
N LEU A 4 -5.93 1.38 13.65
CA LEU A 4 -4.86 0.91 12.80
C LEU A 4 -4.66 1.85 11.61
N ARG A 5 -3.41 2.08 11.26
CA ARG A 5 -2.97 3.02 10.22
C ARG A 5 -2.48 2.21 9.02
N LEU A 6 -3.19 2.35 7.92
CA LEU A 6 -2.96 1.55 6.71
C LEU A 6 -2.39 2.43 5.59
N TYR A 7 -1.27 2.02 5.02
CA TYR A 7 -0.80 2.56 3.75
C TYR A 7 -1.37 1.72 2.61
N VAL A 8 -2.14 2.35 1.74
CA VAL A 8 -2.83 1.64 0.65
C VAL A 8 -2.06 1.86 -0.66
N ASP A 9 -1.54 0.77 -1.20
CA ASP A 9 -0.77 0.77 -2.45
C ASP A 9 -1.67 1.06 -3.66
N THR A 10 -1.08 1.63 -4.70
CA THR A 10 -1.77 1.99 -5.94
C THR A 10 -2.49 0.80 -6.59
N SER A 11 -1.96 -0.41 -6.46
CA SER A 11 -2.60 -1.62 -6.99
C SER A 11 -4.01 -1.86 -6.44
N VAL A 12 -4.23 -1.50 -5.17
CA VAL A 12 -5.53 -1.65 -4.50
C VAL A 12 -6.52 -0.62 -5.04
N LEU A 13 -6.08 0.61 -5.18
CA LEU A 13 -6.92 1.70 -5.71
C LEU A 13 -7.31 1.41 -7.16
N GLY A 14 -6.37 0.91 -7.97
CA GLY A 14 -6.64 0.49 -9.34
C GLY A 14 -7.63 -0.66 -9.45
N GLY A 15 -7.70 -1.51 -8.44
CA GLY A 15 -8.62 -2.64 -8.40
C GLY A 15 -10.09 -2.25 -8.41
N ILE A 16 -10.43 -1.01 -8.03
CA ILE A 16 -11.80 -0.49 -8.06
C ILE A 16 -12.39 -0.56 -9.49
N PHE A 17 -11.54 -0.45 -10.50
CA PHE A 17 -11.95 -0.42 -11.90
C PHE A 17 -11.60 -1.69 -12.67
N ASP A 18 -11.23 -2.76 -11.97
CA ASP A 18 -10.91 -4.04 -12.60
C ASP A 18 -12.18 -4.83 -12.89
N SER A 19 -12.81 -4.54 -14.04
CA SER A 19 -14.07 -5.15 -14.45
C SER A 19 -13.98 -6.66 -14.70
N GLU A 20 -12.77 -7.19 -14.88
CA GLU A 20 -12.54 -8.63 -15.06
C GLU A 20 -12.46 -9.37 -13.73
N GLU A 21 -12.31 -8.66 -12.62
CA GLU A 21 -12.18 -9.21 -11.27
C GLU A 21 -13.19 -8.57 -10.31
N PRO A 22 -14.49 -8.95 -10.40
CA PRO A 22 -15.52 -8.34 -9.55
C PRO A 22 -15.26 -8.45 -8.05
N LYS A 23 -14.62 -9.52 -7.62
CA LYS A 23 -14.27 -9.70 -6.20
C LYS A 23 -13.28 -8.65 -5.73
N ARG A 24 -12.31 -8.28 -6.58
CA ARG A 24 -11.34 -7.23 -6.27
C ARG A 24 -12.02 -5.86 -6.17
N VAL A 25 -12.94 -5.58 -7.08
CA VAL A 25 -13.74 -4.35 -7.03
C VAL A 25 -14.47 -4.26 -5.68
N ASN A 26 -15.16 -5.33 -5.29
CA ASN A 26 -15.91 -5.36 -4.05
C ASN A 26 -15.00 -5.18 -2.82
N THR A 27 -13.86 -5.87 -2.79
CA THR A 27 -12.90 -5.76 -1.68
C THR A 27 -12.32 -4.35 -1.58
N ALA A 28 -11.93 -3.75 -2.70
CA ALA A 28 -11.40 -2.38 -2.72
C ALA A 28 -12.45 -1.38 -2.26
N GLU A 29 -13.67 -1.47 -2.75
CA GLU A 29 -14.78 -0.61 -2.34
C GLU A 29 -15.06 -0.73 -0.83
N ARG A 30 -15.04 -1.95 -0.31
CA ARG A 30 -15.24 -2.19 1.12
C ARG A 30 -14.12 -1.61 1.96
N LEU A 31 -12.86 -1.74 1.52
CA LEU A 31 -11.72 -1.13 2.19
C LEU A 31 -11.88 0.40 2.25
N LEU A 32 -12.26 1.02 1.14
CA LEU A 32 -12.49 2.47 1.09
C LEU A 32 -13.60 2.90 2.06
N ARG A 33 -14.67 2.11 2.18
CA ARG A 33 -15.74 2.39 3.16
C ARG A 33 -15.25 2.31 4.59
N LEU A 34 -14.42 1.32 4.92
CA LEU A 34 -13.86 1.16 6.27
C LEU A 34 -12.94 2.33 6.63
N ILE A 35 -12.22 2.86 5.67
CA ILE A 35 -11.41 4.07 5.86
C ILE A 35 -12.32 5.30 5.99
N GLY A 36 -13.31 5.42 5.12
CA GLY A 36 -14.23 6.56 5.11
C GLY A 36 -15.09 6.67 6.36
N ASP A 37 -15.46 5.54 6.96
CA ASP A 37 -16.26 5.54 8.20
C ASP A 37 -15.40 5.64 9.46
N GLY A 38 -14.08 5.69 9.32
CA GLY A 38 -13.18 5.85 10.44
C GLY A 38 -12.79 4.57 11.19
N THR A 39 -13.13 3.39 10.67
CA THR A 39 -12.69 2.13 11.25
C THR A 39 -11.16 2.02 11.19
N TYR A 40 -10.57 2.41 10.07
CA TYR A 40 -9.12 2.50 9.87
C TYR A 40 -8.73 3.91 9.45
N GLU A 41 -7.51 4.31 9.74
CA GLU A 41 -6.90 5.50 9.15
C GLU A 41 -6.19 5.09 7.86
N GLY A 42 -6.54 5.73 6.75
CA GLY A 42 -5.98 5.44 5.44
C GLY A 42 -4.94 6.47 5.01
N TYR A 43 -3.85 5.98 4.45
CA TYR A 43 -2.74 6.80 3.97
C TYR A 43 -2.35 6.39 2.56
N ILE A 44 -2.06 7.37 1.75
CA ILE A 44 -1.39 7.24 0.46
C ILE A 44 -0.22 8.20 0.45
N SER A 45 0.52 8.28 -0.64
CA SER A 45 1.63 9.22 -0.75
C SER A 45 1.54 10.05 -2.03
N ARG A 46 2.42 11.03 -2.13
CA ARG A 46 2.60 11.79 -3.36
C ARG A 46 2.96 10.86 -4.52
N LEU A 47 3.74 9.80 -4.27
CA LEU A 47 4.05 8.79 -5.27
C LEU A 47 2.79 8.11 -5.81
N THR A 48 1.84 7.79 -4.95
CA THR A 48 0.53 7.23 -5.35
C THR A 48 -0.19 8.17 -6.30
N ILE A 49 -0.22 9.46 -5.96
CA ILE A 49 -0.87 10.49 -6.78
C ILE A 49 -0.19 10.59 -8.16
N GLU A 50 1.13 10.58 -8.21
CA GLU A 50 1.88 10.60 -9.47
C GLU A 50 1.56 9.39 -10.35
N GLU A 51 1.46 8.22 -9.76
CA GLU A 51 1.10 6.99 -10.48
C GLU A 51 -0.33 7.06 -11.02
N ILE A 52 -1.26 7.62 -10.25
CA ILE A 52 -2.64 7.82 -10.68
C ILE A 52 -2.71 8.82 -11.84
N LEU A 53 -1.94 9.91 -11.77
CA LEU A 53 -1.88 10.92 -12.82
C LEU A 53 -1.34 10.36 -14.13
N ALA A 54 -0.56 9.29 -14.10
CA ALA A 54 -0.07 8.60 -15.27
C ALA A 54 -1.12 7.64 -15.89
N ALA A 55 -2.24 7.40 -15.22
CA ALA A 55 -3.29 6.51 -15.71
C ALA A 55 -4.16 7.19 -16.80
N PRO A 56 -4.90 6.41 -17.64
CA PRO A 56 -5.83 6.98 -18.62
C PRO A 56 -6.84 7.93 -17.99
N GLY A 57 -7.16 9.03 -18.70
CA GLY A 57 -7.91 10.16 -18.16
C GLY A 57 -9.24 9.86 -17.49
N LYS A 58 -10.01 8.88 -17.99
CA LYS A 58 -11.28 8.47 -17.38
C LYS A 58 -11.08 7.83 -16.01
N ILE A 59 -10.12 6.90 -15.93
CA ILE A 59 -9.78 6.18 -14.70
C ILE A 59 -9.19 7.16 -13.68
N GLN A 60 -8.31 8.04 -14.13
CA GLN A 60 -7.68 9.06 -13.31
C GLN A 60 -8.71 9.91 -12.54
N LYS A 61 -9.70 10.45 -13.24
CA LYS A 61 -10.73 11.31 -12.63
C LYS A 61 -11.57 10.55 -11.61
N LYS A 62 -11.96 9.32 -11.93
CA LYS A 62 -12.75 8.47 -11.03
C LYS A 62 -11.96 8.10 -9.79
N LEU A 63 -10.68 7.75 -9.94
CA LEU A 63 -9.79 7.45 -8.81
C LEU A 63 -9.60 8.65 -7.89
N GLN A 64 -9.36 9.83 -8.46
CA GLN A 64 -9.21 11.05 -7.67
C GLN A 64 -10.46 11.35 -6.86
N ALA A 65 -11.64 11.21 -7.45
CA ALA A 65 -12.91 11.42 -6.75
C ALA A 65 -13.08 10.43 -5.58
N LYS A 66 -12.79 9.16 -5.81
CA LYS A 66 -12.88 8.11 -4.78
C LYS A 66 -11.91 8.39 -3.62
N ILE A 67 -10.67 8.77 -3.92
CA ILE A 67 -9.66 9.08 -2.91
C ILE A 67 -10.06 10.30 -2.09
N THR A 68 -10.51 11.35 -2.74
CA THR A 68 -10.96 12.58 -2.07
C THR A 68 -12.11 12.29 -1.11
N ASN A 69 -13.06 11.46 -1.54
CA ASN A 69 -14.25 11.14 -0.74
C ASN A 69 -13.97 10.13 0.39
N SER A 70 -12.86 9.41 0.32
CA SER A 70 -12.54 8.36 1.32
C SER A 70 -11.72 8.87 2.51
N GLY A 71 -11.22 10.10 2.46
CA GLY A 71 -10.52 10.71 3.60
C GLY A 71 -9.09 10.23 3.82
N PHE A 72 -8.39 9.86 2.75
CA PHE A 72 -6.96 9.52 2.86
C PHE A 72 -6.11 10.72 3.26
N SER A 73 -5.12 10.46 4.11
CA SER A 73 -4.03 11.40 4.35
C SER A 73 -2.91 11.13 3.35
N VAL A 74 -2.27 12.20 2.86
CA VAL A 74 -1.21 12.12 1.85
C VAL A 74 0.15 12.33 2.50
N LEU A 75 1.03 11.35 2.38
CA LEU A 75 2.39 11.39 2.92
C LEU A 75 3.38 11.84 1.84
N GLU A 76 4.45 12.47 2.28
CA GLU A 76 5.53 12.89 1.40
C GLU A 76 6.73 11.95 1.54
N GLU A 77 7.48 11.78 0.44
CA GLU A 77 8.80 11.17 0.51
C GLU A 77 9.78 12.15 1.13
N ASN A 78 10.81 11.63 1.81
CA ASN A 78 11.90 12.43 2.34
C ASN A 78 13.23 11.69 2.11
N ALA A 79 14.34 12.30 2.53
CA ALA A 79 15.65 11.68 2.36
C ALA A 79 15.75 10.32 3.05
N GLU A 80 15.15 10.17 4.23
CA GLU A 80 15.14 8.88 4.94
C GLU A 80 14.38 7.80 4.18
N SER A 81 13.21 8.11 3.62
CA SER A 81 12.43 7.11 2.86
C SER A 81 13.14 6.71 1.58
N VAL A 82 13.80 7.65 0.90
CA VAL A 82 14.61 7.36 -0.29
C VAL A 82 15.78 6.44 0.07
N ASN A 83 16.50 6.75 1.14
CA ASN A 83 17.61 5.92 1.61
C ASN A 83 17.16 4.52 2.01
N LEU A 84 16.02 4.41 2.66
CA LEU A 84 15.48 3.10 3.04
C LEU A 84 15.05 2.29 1.81
N ALA A 85 14.43 2.92 0.82
CA ALA A 85 14.09 2.25 -0.45
C ALA A 85 15.36 1.73 -1.16
N ASP A 86 16.44 2.53 -1.17
CA ASP A 86 17.74 2.11 -1.71
C ASP A 86 18.26 0.89 -0.95
N ALA A 87 18.13 0.87 0.36
CA ALA A 87 18.57 -0.25 1.18
C ALA A 87 17.79 -1.54 0.87
N TYR A 88 16.50 -1.45 0.61
CA TYR A 88 15.68 -2.60 0.21
C TYR A 88 16.15 -3.18 -1.12
N VAL A 89 16.44 -2.32 -2.09
CA VAL A 89 16.96 -2.75 -3.40
C VAL A 89 18.33 -3.40 -3.24
N ASN A 90 19.23 -2.76 -2.48
CA ASN A 90 20.59 -3.26 -2.26
C ASN A 90 20.62 -4.60 -1.51
N ALA A 91 19.64 -4.82 -0.62
CA ALA A 91 19.49 -6.09 0.11
C ALA A 91 18.88 -7.21 -0.75
N GLY A 92 18.46 -6.91 -1.97
CA GLY A 92 17.84 -7.89 -2.85
C GLY A 92 16.36 -8.17 -2.56
N ALA A 93 15.71 -7.36 -1.71
CA ALA A 93 14.30 -7.52 -1.40
C ALA A 93 13.42 -7.23 -2.61
N ILE A 94 13.73 -6.17 -3.34
CA ILE A 94 12.99 -5.71 -4.51
C ILE A 94 13.98 -5.38 -5.63
N PRO A 95 13.78 -5.92 -6.85
CA PRO A 95 14.67 -5.59 -7.99
C PRO A 95 14.66 -4.09 -8.30
N GLU A 96 15.79 -3.58 -8.77
CA GLU A 96 15.97 -2.16 -9.17
C GLU A 96 14.85 -1.68 -10.10
N LYS A 97 14.45 -2.52 -11.06
CA LYS A 97 13.39 -2.22 -12.02
C LYS A 97 12.06 -1.85 -11.35
N TYR A 98 11.83 -2.36 -10.13
CA TYR A 98 10.60 -2.15 -9.37
C TYR A 98 10.81 -1.27 -8.13
N ARG A 99 11.76 -0.33 -8.22
CA ARG A 99 12.11 0.58 -7.12
C ARG A 99 10.89 1.34 -6.57
N ALA A 100 9.87 1.60 -7.39
CA ALA A 100 8.65 2.26 -6.93
C ALA A 100 7.97 1.47 -5.80
N ASP A 101 7.97 0.13 -5.87
CA ASP A 101 7.42 -0.73 -4.82
C ASP A 101 8.20 -0.54 -3.51
N ALA A 102 9.53 -0.48 -3.60
CA ALA A 102 10.38 -0.22 -2.45
C ALA A 102 10.10 1.17 -1.82
N ARG A 103 9.87 2.18 -2.66
CA ARG A 103 9.53 3.53 -2.20
C ARG A 103 8.22 3.57 -1.42
N HIS A 104 7.19 2.87 -1.90
CA HIS A 104 5.91 2.77 -1.19
C HIS A 104 6.08 2.17 0.20
N ILE A 105 6.81 1.06 0.30
CA ILE A 105 7.05 0.40 1.59
C ILE A 105 7.83 1.32 2.53
N ALA A 106 8.89 1.95 2.02
CA ALA A 106 9.74 2.83 2.81
C ALA A 106 8.95 4.02 3.38
N ILE A 107 8.06 4.61 2.59
CA ILE A 107 7.20 5.71 3.05
C ILE A 107 6.37 5.26 4.26
N GLY A 108 5.75 4.09 4.17
CA GLY A 108 4.95 3.55 5.28
C GLY A 108 5.78 3.31 6.53
N VAL A 109 6.99 2.79 6.38
CA VAL A 109 7.90 2.52 7.51
C VAL A 109 8.37 3.81 8.18
N ILE A 110 8.81 4.80 7.39
CA ILE A 110 9.31 6.07 7.91
C ILE A 110 8.23 6.83 8.69
N HIS A 111 6.99 6.75 8.25
CA HIS A 111 5.86 7.38 8.92
C HIS A 111 5.23 6.51 10.01
N ASP A 112 5.86 5.38 10.31
CA ASP A 112 5.50 4.49 11.43
C ASP A 112 4.06 3.97 11.34
N LEU A 113 3.64 3.61 10.13
CA LEU A 113 2.32 3.03 9.90
C LEU A 113 2.29 1.56 10.31
N ASP A 114 1.09 1.01 10.52
CA ASP A 114 0.94 -0.35 11.01
C ASP A 114 1.02 -1.38 9.89
N TYR A 115 0.42 -1.10 8.72
CA TYR A 115 0.33 -2.04 7.61
C TYR A 115 0.55 -1.37 6.26
N ILE A 116 1.18 -2.13 5.36
CA ILE A 116 1.14 -1.84 3.91
C ILE A 116 0.09 -2.79 3.33
N VAL A 117 -0.89 -2.27 2.61
CA VAL A 117 -1.96 -3.05 1.98
C VAL A 117 -1.76 -3.03 0.47
N SER A 118 -1.56 -4.21 -0.13
CA SER A 118 -1.22 -4.32 -1.55
C SER A 118 -1.73 -5.62 -2.15
N TRP A 119 -2.01 -5.59 -3.47
CA TRP A 119 -2.24 -6.79 -4.28
C TRP A 119 -1.01 -7.23 -5.06
N ASN A 120 0.13 -6.57 -4.84
CA ASN A 120 1.37 -6.94 -5.51
C ASN A 120 2.01 -8.15 -4.80
N TYR A 121 1.57 -9.35 -5.15
CA TYR A 121 2.07 -10.59 -4.53
C TYR A 121 3.50 -10.93 -4.94
N LYS A 122 3.95 -10.41 -6.07
CA LYS A 122 5.29 -10.68 -6.58
C LYS A 122 6.37 -9.91 -5.83
N HIS A 123 6.14 -8.62 -5.57
CA HIS A 123 7.16 -7.73 -5.02
C HIS A 123 6.86 -7.19 -3.63
N MET A 124 5.70 -7.48 -3.07
CA MET A 124 5.32 -6.94 -1.76
C MET A 124 4.75 -8.00 -0.82
N VAL A 125 3.67 -8.67 -1.22
CA VAL A 125 2.92 -9.59 -0.35
C VAL A 125 3.40 -11.02 -0.54
N ASN A 126 4.66 -11.30 -0.19
CA ASN A 126 5.18 -12.66 -0.14
C ASN A 126 6.23 -12.78 0.96
N ILE A 127 6.42 -13.99 1.43
CA ILE A 127 7.24 -14.24 2.62
C ILE A 127 8.70 -13.84 2.43
N SER A 128 9.28 -14.10 1.26
CA SER A 128 10.68 -13.77 0.98
C SER A 128 10.91 -12.26 1.01
N VAL A 129 10.03 -11.50 0.37
CA VAL A 129 10.11 -10.03 0.36
C VAL A 129 9.91 -9.49 1.77
N ARG A 130 8.87 -9.94 2.47
CA ARG A 130 8.58 -9.47 3.83
C ARG A 130 9.74 -9.69 4.79
N ARG A 131 10.41 -10.84 4.68
CA ARG A 131 11.57 -11.15 5.53
C ARG A 131 12.75 -10.22 5.26
N LEU A 132 13.08 -10.00 3.99
CA LEU A 132 14.18 -9.10 3.60
C LEU A 132 13.87 -7.64 3.94
N ILE A 133 12.64 -7.20 3.71
CA ILE A 133 12.19 -5.86 4.10
C ILE A 133 12.39 -5.65 5.59
N ASN A 134 11.87 -6.55 6.43
CA ASN A 134 11.90 -6.36 7.87
C ASN A 134 13.27 -6.59 8.48
N SER A 135 14.11 -7.47 7.93
CA SER A 135 15.49 -7.57 8.38
C SER A 135 16.27 -6.29 8.07
N THR A 136 16.01 -5.67 6.92
CA THR A 136 16.60 -4.37 6.55
C THR A 136 16.09 -3.27 7.49
N ASN A 137 14.80 -3.23 7.78
CA ASN A 137 14.23 -2.25 8.71
C ASN A 137 14.92 -2.31 10.07
N ILE A 138 15.03 -3.50 10.64
CA ILE A 138 15.62 -3.71 11.96
C ILE A 138 17.10 -3.30 11.94
N ARG A 139 17.85 -3.70 10.92
CA ARG A 139 19.27 -3.34 10.77
C ARG A 139 19.48 -1.83 10.71
N MET A 140 18.57 -1.09 10.11
CA MET A 140 18.65 0.35 9.94
C MET A 140 17.99 1.14 11.10
N GLY A 141 17.50 0.45 12.12
CA GLY A 141 16.93 1.07 13.30
C GLY A 141 15.44 1.43 13.19
N TYR A 142 14.73 0.86 12.21
CA TYR A 142 13.29 1.07 12.06
C TYR A 142 12.49 -0.11 12.60
N ASN A 143 11.22 0.11 12.88
CA ASN A 143 10.31 -0.95 13.28
C ASN A 143 9.97 -1.86 12.09
N SER A 144 9.63 -3.11 12.38
CA SER A 144 9.08 -3.99 11.38
C SER A 144 7.69 -3.49 10.94
N ILE A 145 7.29 -3.85 9.73
CA ILE A 145 5.97 -3.53 9.19
C ILE A 145 5.35 -4.78 8.59
N GLU A 146 4.06 -4.93 8.74
CA GLU A 146 3.34 -6.02 8.08
C GLU A 146 2.85 -5.57 6.71
N ILE A 147 3.05 -6.44 5.71
CA ILE A 147 2.62 -6.21 4.33
C ILE A 147 1.57 -7.27 4.04
N ILE A 148 0.35 -6.84 3.81
CA ILE A 148 -0.83 -7.70 3.72
C ILE A 148 -1.66 -7.41 2.49
N SER A 149 -2.55 -8.34 2.13
CA SER A 149 -3.52 -8.13 1.07
C SER A 149 -4.77 -7.40 1.61
N PRO A 150 -5.53 -6.74 0.72
CA PRO A 150 -6.81 -6.13 1.12
C PRO A 150 -7.78 -7.12 1.75
N GLU A 151 -7.78 -8.38 1.30
CA GLU A 151 -8.65 -9.43 1.84
C GLU A 151 -8.41 -9.68 3.32
N GLU A 152 -7.15 -9.55 3.78
CA GLU A 152 -6.83 -9.69 5.20
C GLU A 152 -7.41 -8.55 6.04
N VAL A 153 -7.63 -7.38 5.44
CA VAL A 153 -8.24 -6.23 6.13
C VAL A 153 -9.77 -6.39 6.18
N THR A 154 -10.37 -6.77 5.05
CA THR A 154 -11.83 -6.84 4.91
C THR A 154 -12.43 -8.17 5.36
N GLY A 155 -11.62 -9.21 5.45
CA GLY A 155 -12.08 -10.56 5.73
C GLY A 155 -12.64 -11.30 4.51
N ASP A 156 -12.56 -10.72 3.31
CA ASP A 156 -13.15 -11.29 2.11
C ASP A 156 -12.41 -12.53 1.60
N GLY A 157 -11.18 -12.77 2.07
CA GLY A 157 -10.38 -13.93 1.69
C GLY A 157 -10.59 -15.16 2.56
N GLU A 158 -11.47 -15.09 3.57
CA GLU A 158 -11.74 -16.24 4.44
C GLU A 158 -12.51 -17.31 3.66
N VAL A 159 -11.97 -18.51 3.72
CA VAL A 159 -12.63 -19.68 3.15
C VAL A 159 -13.58 -20.25 4.21
N GLU A 160 -14.86 -20.27 3.91
CA GLU A 160 -15.82 -20.99 4.75
C GLU A 160 -15.53 -22.50 4.63
N ILE A 161 -15.28 -23.11 5.76
CA ILE A 161 -15.08 -24.57 5.83
C ILE A 161 -16.41 -25.22 6.18
#